data_ff5ad9c5c337296c0091f1427315017c
#
_entry.id   ff5ad9c5c337296c0091f1427315017c
#
_cell.length_a   1.000
_cell.length_b   1.000
_cell.length_c   1.000
_cell.angle_alpha   90.00
_cell.angle_beta   90.00
_cell.angle_gamma   90.00
#
_symmetry.space_group_name_H-M   'P 1'
#
loop_
_entity.id
_entity.type
_entity.pdbx_description
1 polymer ?
#
loop_
_entity_poly.entity_id
_entity_poly.type
_entity_poly.pdbx_seq_one_letter_code
_entity_poly.pdbx_strand_id
1 'polypeptide(L)' 'MIYCVEDERNIRELLVYTLETTGFEAEGFETGAELDTAMKKNLPELILLDIMLP' A
#
# COMPACT_ATOMS: atom_id res chain seq x y z
N MET A 1 -9.22 -3.26 -4.79
CA MET A 1 -8.36 -2.51 -3.84
C MET A 1 -6.94 -3.02 -3.89
N ILE A 2 -5.99 -2.14 -4.04
CA ILE A 2 -4.56 -2.47 -4.02
C ILE A 2 -3.98 -1.93 -2.72
N TYR A 3 -3.27 -2.77 -1.98
CA TYR A 3 -2.58 -2.34 -0.77
C TYR A 3 -1.11 -2.14 -1.06
N CYS A 4 -0.54 -1.02 -0.57
CA CYS A 4 0.87 -0.68 -0.74
C CYS A 4 1.51 -0.57 0.63
N VAL A 5 2.63 -1.23 0.84
CA VAL A 5 3.40 -1.09 2.07
C VAL A 5 4.72 -0.40 1.75
N GLU A 6 4.89 0.79 2.29
CA GLU A 6 6.08 1.63 2.07
C GLU A 6 6.31 2.46 3.32
N ASP A 7 7.48 2.37 3.91
CA ASP A 7 7.78 3.07 5.15
C ASP A 7 8.03 4.57 4.96
N GLU A 8 8.44 4.98 3.76
CA GLU A 8 8.69 6.38 3.47
C GLU A 8 7.38 7.05 3.04
N ARG A 9 6.95 8.06 3.79
CA ARG A 9 5.65 8.69 3.61
C ARG A 9 5.45 9.28 2.22
N ASN A 10 6.44 10.01 1.71
CA ASN A 10 6.28 10.68 0.43
C ASN A 10 6.18 9.68 -0.72
N ILE A 11 6.95 8.60 -0.63
CA ILE A 11 6.88 7.54 -1.65
C ILE A 11 5.55 6.82 -1.56
N ARG A 12 5.08 6.54 -0.35
CA ARG A 12 3.79 5.88 -0.13
C ARG A 12 2.65 6.71 -0.72
N GLU A 13 2.64 8.01 -0.46
CA GLU A 13 1.61 8.89 -0.99
C GLU A 13 1.66 8.96 -2.52
N LEU A 14 2.86 8.99 -3.08
CA LEU A 14 3.02 9.02 -4.53
C LEU A 14 2.51 7.73 -5.18
N LEU A 15 2.80 6.57 -4.57
CA LEU A 15 2.31 5.30 -5.08
C LEU A 15 0.79 5.25 -5.09
N VAL A 16 0.16 5.62 -3.98
CA VAL A 16 -1.30 5.62 -3.88
C VAL A 16 -1.90 6.60 -4.89
N TYR A 17 -1.34 7.80 -4.99
CA TYR A 17 -1.81 8.78 -5.94
C TYR A 17 -1.72 8.27 -7.38
N THR A 18 -0.59 7.68 -7.74
CA THR A 18 -0.38 7.17 -9.09
C THR A 18 -1.39 6.06 -9.42
N LEU A 19 -1.63 5.15 -8.48
CA LEU A 19 -2.58 4.08 -8.69
C LEU A 19 -4.00 4.63 -8.85
N GLU A 20 -4.37 5.59 -8.02
CA GLU A 20 -5.71 6.18 -8.08
C GLU A 20 -5.93 6.95 -9.38
N THR A 21 -4.93 7.68 -9.84
CA THR A 21 -5.06 8.41 -11.10
C THR A 21 -5.10 7.49 -12.31
N THR A 22 -4.62 6.26 -12.16
CA THR A 22 -4.68 5.24 -13.22
C THR A 22 -6.01 4.50 -13.22
N GLY A 23 -6.86 4.74 -12.22
CA GLY A 23 -8.18 4.14 -12.16
C GLY A 23 -8.33 3.01 -11.15
N PHE A 24 -7.32 2.77 -10.31
CA PHE A 24 -7.39 1.75 -9.27
C PHE A 24 -7.73 2.37 -7.93
N GLU A 25 -8.34 1.58 -7.06
CA GLU A 25 -8.46 1.96 -5.66
C GLU A 25 -7.22 1.46 -4.93
N ALA A 26 -6.61 2.33 -4.12
CA ALA A 26 -5.38 2.00 -3.44
C ALA A 26 -5.36 2.55 -2.03
N GLU A 27 -4.68 1.85 -1.13
CA GLU A 27 -4.47 2.29 0.24
C GLU A 27 -3.03 1.98 0.64
N GLY A 28 -2.41 2.91 1.33
CA GLY A 28 -1.02 2.78 1.73
C GLY A 28 -0.86 2.52 3.22
N PHE A 29 0.14 1.72 3.56
CA PHE A 29 0.46 1.40 4.95
C PHE A 29 1.95 1.59 5.18
N GLU A 30 2.28 2.01 6.38
CA GLU A 30 3.67 2.25 6.75
C GLU A 30 4.38 0.96 7.12
N THR A 31 3.67 0.02 7.70
CA THR A 31 4.25 -1.21 8.24
C THR A 31 3.44 -2.43 7.83
N GLY A 32 4.08 -3.61 7.93
CA GLY A 32 3.38 -4.87 7.71
C GLY A 32 2.30 -5.13 8.75
N ALA A 33 2.47 -4.62 9.97
CA ALA A 33 1.45 -4.77 11.00
C ALA A 33 0.17 -4.05 10.63
N GLU A 34 0.28 -2.85 10.04
CA GLU A 34 -0.89 -2.12 9.56
C GLU A 34 -1.56 -2.85 8.41
N LEU A 35 -0.74 -3.44 7.51
CA LEU A 35 -1.26 -4.24 6.41
C LEU A 35 -2.06 -5.43 6.95
N ASP A 36 -1.51 -6.15 7.92
CA ASP A 36 -2.19 -7.30 8.51
C ASP A 36 -3.54 -6.92 9.09
N THR A 37 -3.59 -5.80 9.80
CA THR A 37 -4.83 -5.30 10.40
C THR A 37 -5.87 -5.01 9.31
N ALA A 38 -5.45 -4.39 8.22
CA ALA A 38 -6.35 -4.08 7.12
C ALA A 38 -6.85 -5.34 6.43
N MET A 39 -5.98 -6.33 6.26
CA MET A 39 -6.34 -7.59 5.59
C MET A 39 -7.35 -8.40 6.39
N LYS A 40 -7.39 -8.24 7.70
CA LYS A 40 -8.41 -8.89 8.52
C LYS A 40 -9.80 -8.35 8.25
N LYS A 41 -9.89 -7.12 7.77
CA LYS A 41 -11.17 -6.48 7.44
C LYS A 41 -11.55 -6.72 6.00
N ASN A 42 -10.61 -6.56 5.09
CA ASN A 42 -10.85 -6.72 3.66
C ASN A 42 -9.58 -7.22 2.97
N LEU A 43 -9.73 -8.22 2.12
CA LEU A 43 -8.61 -8.73 1.35
C LEU A 43 -8.43 -7.92 0.07
N PRO A 44 -7.20 -7.53 -0.26
CA PRO A 44 -6.94 -6.80 -1.49
C PRO A 44 -6.80 -7.75 -2.66
N GLU A 45 -6.88 -7.21 -3.86
CA GLU A 45 -6.60 -7.97 -5.08
C GLU A 45 -5.10 -8.07 -5.34
N LEU A 46 -4.35 -7.10 -4.84
CA LEU A 46 -2.90 -7.05 -5.06
C LEU A 46 -2.24 -6.31 -3.89
N ILE A 47 -1.06 -6.78 -3.52
CA ILE A 47 -0.24 -6.15 -2.50
C ILE A 47 1.09 -5.78 -3.13
N LEU A 48 1.47 -4.51 -3.02
CA LEU A 48 2.76 -4.02 -3.44
C LEU A 48 3.62 -3.79 -2.21
N LEU A 49 4.75 -4.47 -2.17
CA LEU A 49 5.70 -4.34 -1.06
C LEU A 49 6.96 -3.66 -1.60
N ASP A 50 7.32 -2.53 -1.02
CA ASP A 50 8.59 -1.90 -1.31
C ASP A 50 9.53 -2.22 -0.15
N ILE A 51 10.33 -3.23 -0.36
CA ILE A 51 11.30 -3.66 0.65
C ILE A 51 12.64 -3.02 0.32
N MET A 52 13.01 -2.06 1.13
CA MET A 52 14.32 -1.45 1.03
C MET A 52 15.32 -2.38 1.72
N LEU A 53 16.01 -3.16 0.93
CA LEU A 53 17.09 -3.99 1.48
C LEU A 53 18.32 -3.12 1.68
N PRO A 54 18.95 -3.19 2.83
CA PRO A 54 20.17 -2.44 3.08
C PRO A 54 21.32 -2.91 2.19
#